data_55eb35ba9096f671918507b387e81afd
#
_entry.id   55eb35ba9096f671918507b387e81afd
#
_cell.length_a   1.000
_cell.length_b   1.000
_cell.length_c   1.000
_cell.angle_alpha   90.00
_cell.angle_beta   90.00
_cell.angle_gamma   90.00
#
_symmetry.space_group_name_H-M   'P 1'
#
loop_
_entity.id
_entity.type
_entity.pdbx_description
1 polymer ?
#
loop_
_entity_poly.entity_id
_entity_poly.type
_entity_poly.pdbx_seq_one_letter_code
_entity_poly.pdbx_strand_id
1 'polypeptide(L)'
;VPAVTMIHGVPVQLVEIPGLIAGAGEDRGGGRALLGVLRGADGIVYCHDATAPVEPLLEVRAEVEAANITLPAILAATKADEAHTTHLARLALAMQGLDLIAVSILDDDSVDRFRDAVWRLTGLVRVFTRRPGSQEEDPMAVAPGATIADVAAEVHAELRMSCRGANIWGPSARFPGQLVGRDHVVVEDDIIELIA
;
A
#
# COMPACT_ATOMS: atom_id res chain seq x y z
N VAL A 1 2.98 -11.11 12.93
CA VAL A 1 3.45 -12.16 11.99
C VAL A 1 3.37 -11.56 10.60
N PRO A 2 4.45 -11.61 9.78
CA PRO A 2 4.38 -11.14 8.40
C PRO A 2 3.57 -12.10 7.54
N ALA A 3 2.73 -11.54 6.66
CA ALA A 3 2.01 -12.25 5.62
C ALA A 3 2.19 -11.50 4.29
N VAL A 4 2.17 -12.21 3.17
CA VAL A 4 2.23 -11.61 1.84
C VAL A 4 0.90 -11.89 1.14
N THR A 5 0.30 -10.86 0.58
CA THR A 5 -0.89 -10.93 -0.24
C THR A 5 -0.65 -10.26 -1.58
N MET A 6 -1.43 -10.65 -2.60
CA MET A 6 -1.38 -9.99 -3.90
C MET A 6 -2.44 -8.89 -3.95
N ILE A 7 -2.02 -7.66 -4.21
CA ILE A 7 -2.91 -6.53 -4.45
C ILE A 7 -2.59 -6.00 -5.86
N HIS A 8 -3.58 -5.98 -6.74
CA HIS A 8 -3.42 -5.62 -8.15
C HIS A 8 -2.30 -6.39 -8.89
N GLY A 9 -2.08 -7.66 -8.48
CA GLY A 9 -1.02 -8.50 -9.03
C GLY A 9 0.37 -8.27 -8.45
N VAL A 10 0.53 -7.28 -7.56
CA VAL A 10 1.80 -6.97 -6.89
C VAL A 10 1.82 -7.57 -5.48
N PRO A 11 2.93 -8.21 -5.04
CA PRO A 11 3.04 -8.71 -3.67
C PRO A 11 3.16 -7.56 -2.66
N VAL A 12 2.25 -7.52 -1.69
CA VAL A 12 2.26 -6.56 -0.57
C VAL A 12 2.44 -7.34 0.73
N GLN A 13 3.41 -6.92 1.54
CA GLN A 13 3.65 -7.51 2.85
C GLN A 13 2.81 -6.81 3.90
N LEU A 14 1.98 -7.56 4.60
CA LEU A 14 1.22 -7.11 5.77
C LEU A 14 1.89 -7.64 7.02
N VAL A 15 2.13 -6.77 8.00
CA VAL A 15 2.73 -7.15 9.29
C VAL A 15 1.74 -6.82 10.40
N GLU A 16 1.21 -7.85 11.03
CA GLU A 16 0.39 -7.68 12.21
C GLU A 16 1.26 -7.30 13.41
N ILE A 17 0.85 -6.26 14.15
CA ILE A 17 1.47 -5.81 15.39
C ILE A 17 0.48 -6.03 16.53
N PRO A 18 0.47 -7.22 17.13
CA PRO A 18 -0.42 -7.51 18.24
C PRO A 18 0.06 -6.84 19.52
N GLY A 19 -0.90 -6.40 20.36
CA GLY A 19 -0.58 -5.97 21.72
C GLY A 19 0.13 -4.63 21.85
N LEU A 20 -0.04 -3.72 20.87
CA LEU A 20 0.32 -2.34 21.09
C LEU A 20 -0.70 -1.75 22.08
N ILE A 21 -0.27 -1.59 23.32
CA ILE A 21 -1.07 -1.12 24.45
C ILE A 21 -0.51 0.18 25.01
N ALA A 22 -1.30 0.87 25.82
CA ALA A 22 -0.86 2.07 26.55
C ALA A 22 0.45 1.82 27.33
N GLY A 23 1.44 2.69 27.14
CA GLY A 23 2.80 2.57 27.70
C GLY A 23 3.77 1.76 26.85
N ALA A 24 3.46 1.48 25.58
CA ALA A 24 4.38 0.81 24.66
C ALA A 24 5.71 1.56 24.48
N GLY A 25 5.70 2.88 24.51
CA GLY A 25 6.89 3.74 24.47
C GLY A 25 7.80 3.56 25.68
N GLU A 26 7.26 3.15 26.84
CA GLU A 26 7.98 2.85 28.09
C GLU A 26 8.46 1.39 28.16
N ASP A 27 8.39 0.66 27.05
CA ASP A 27 8.77 -0.75 26.89
C ASP A 27 7.89 -1.76 27.65
N ARG A 28 6.66 -1.39 27.96
CA ARG A 28 5.70 -2.34 28.51
C ARG A 28 5.31 -3.34 27.42
N GLY A 29 5.47 -4.63 27.71
CA GLY A 29 5.12 -5.71 26.78
C GLY A 29 5.95 -5.78 25.49
N GLY A 30 7.18 -5.25 25.44
CA GLY A 30 8.00 -5.22 24.23
C GLY A 30 7.61 -4.14 23.23
N GLY A 31 6.89 -3.11 23.66
CA GLY A 31 6.35 -2.06 22.82
C GLY A 31 7.38 -1.33 21.96
N ARG A 32 8.61 -1.13 22.45
CA ARG A 32 9.71 -0.52 21.66
C ARG A 32 10.07 -1.33 20.42
N ALA A 33 10.08 -2.66 20.52
CA ALA A 33 10.35 -3.52 19.36
C ALA A 33 9.23 -3.43 18.33
N LEU A 34 7.97 -3.40 18.79
CA LEU A 34 6.78 -3.23 17.92
C LEU A 34 6.77 -1.89 17.21
N LEU A 35 7.08 -0.79 17.92
CA LEU A 35 7.25 0.54 17.32
C LEU A 35 8.43 0.59 16.34
N GLY A 36 9.49 -0.21 16.58
CA GLY A 36 10.61 -0.37 15.64
C GLY A 36 10.18 -0.99 14.31
N VAL A 37 9.33 -2.03 14.36
CA VAL A 37 8.74 -2.63 13.15
C VAL A 37 7.87 -1.61 12.41
N LEU A 38 7.03 -0.86 13.13
CA LEU A 38 6.14 0.13 12.56
C LEU A 38 6.89 1.24 11.81
N ARG A 39 8.05 1.68 12.32
CA ARG A 39 8.89 2.69 11.64
C ARG A 39 9.45 2.25 10.30
N GLY A 40 9.53 0.96 10.05
CA GLY A 40 9.99 0.39 8.78
C GLY A 40 8.87 0.10 7.78
N ALA A 41 7.62 0.46 8.09
CA ALA A 41 6.48 0.26 7.21
C ALA A 41 6.27 1.48 6.28
N ASP A 42 5.59 1.26 5.16
CA ASP A 42 5.20 2.31 4.21
C ASP A 42 3.88 2.98 4.61
N GLY A 43 3.04 2.31 5.42
CA GLY A 43 1.76 2.82 5.89
C GLY A 43 1.19 2.02 7.05
N ILE A 44 0.16 2.54 7.68
CA ILE A 44 -0.51 1.96 8.86
C ILE A 44 -1.97 1.69 8.55
N VAL A 45 -2.42 0.48 8.86
CA VAL A 45 -3.84 0.15 8.91
C VAL A 45 -4.25 -0.04 10.36
N TYR A 46 -5.02 0.89 10.89
CA TYR A 46 -5.69 0.69 12.18
C TYR A 46 -6.89 -0.22 11.96
N CYS A 47 -6.83 -1.44 12.51
CA CYS A 47 -7.93 -2.39 12.43
C CYS A 47 -8.77 -2.31 13.70
N HIS A 48 -10.07 -2.09 13.57
CA HIS A 48 -10.98 -1.99 14.71
C HIS A 48 -12.30 -2.70 14.41
N ASP A 49 -12.78 -3.47 15.37
CA ASP A 49 -14.11 -4.06 15.32
C ASP A 49 -15.17 -2.94 15.44
N ALA A 50 -15.94 -2.73 14.39
CA ALA A 50 -16.91 -1.64 14.32
C ALA A 50 -18.04 -1.75 15.36
N THR A 51 -18.16 -2.87 16.07
CA THR A 51 -19.11 -3.07 17.17
C THR A 51 -18.50 -2.81 18.55
N ALA A 52 -17.16 -2.68 18.63
CA ALA A 52 -16.43 -2.52 19.89
C ALA A 52 -16.31 -1.05 20.33
N PRO A 53 -16.05 -0.77 21.63
CA PRO A 53 -15.75 0.56 22.12
C PRO A 53 -14.54 1.19 21.43
N VAL A 54 -14.56 2.51 21.23
CA VAL A 54 -13.49 3.24 20.49
C VAL A 54 -12.24 3.51 21.33
N GLU A 55 -12.34 3.45 22.64
CA GLU A 55 -11.29 3.85 23.57
C GLU A 55 -9.97 3.10 23.34
N PRO A 56 -9.95 1.76 23.17
CA PRO A 56 -8.69 1.04 22.90
C PRO A 56 -8.03 1.48 21.58
N LEU A 57 -8.82 1.85 20.56
CA LEU A 57 -8.29 2.36 19.29
C LEU A 57 -7.60 3.71 19.48
N LEU A 58 -8.17 4.60 20.28
CA LEU A 58 -7.58 5.91 20.60
C LEU A 58 -6.29 5.77 21.41
N GLU A 59 -6.21 4.79 22.32
CA GLU A 59 -4.98 4.49 23.05
C GLU A 59 -3.86 4.05 22.11
N VAL A 60 -4.14 3.14 21.18
CA VAL A 60 -3.16 2.70 20.16
C VAL A 60 -2.70 3.86 19.29
N ARG A 61 -3.62 4.73 18.86
CA ARG A 61 -3.30 5.92 18.08
C ARG A 61 -2.37 6.87 18.87
N ALA A 62 -2.67 7.12 20.13
CA ALA A 62 -1.86 7.97 20.98
C ALA A 62 -0.44 7.44 21.18
N GLU A 63 -0.24 6.12 21.31
CA GLU A 63 1.09 5.50 21.39
C GLU A 63 1.90 5.67 20.09
N VAL A 64 1.26 5.54 18.93
CA VAL A 64 1.91 5.76 17.62
C VAL A 64 2.32 7.22 17.47
N GLU A 65 1.44 8.16 17.83
CA GLU A 65 1.70 9.60 17.80
C GLU A 65 2.82 9.99 18.79
N ALA A 66 2.79 9.46 20.03
CA ALA A 66 3.84 9.67 21.03
C ALA A 66 5.21 9.15 20.60
N ALA A 67 5.23 8.11 19.76
CA ALA A 67 6.46 7.58 19.17
C ALA A 67 6.99 8.42 17.98
N ASN A 68 6.33 9.53 17.62
CA ASN A 68 6.61 10.38 16.46
C ASN A 68 6.62 9.59 15.13
N ILE A 69 5.69 8.66 14.96
CA ILE A 69 5.52 7.91 13.72
C ILE A 69 4.46 8.63 12.87
N THR A 70 4.87 9.15 11.71
CA THR A 70 4.06 9.98 10.81
C THR A 70 3.87 9.32 9.44
N LEU A 71 3.47 8.08 9.44
CA LEU A 71 3.19 7.32 8.22
C LEU A 71 1.77 7.60 7.71
N PRO A 72 1.52 7.46 6.39
CA PRO A 72 0.17 7.42 5.86
C PRO A 72 -0.65 6.35 6.57
N ALA A 73 -1.90 6.63 6.88
CA ALA A 73 -2.71 5.69 7.65
C ALA A 73 -4.18 5.70 7.21
N ILE A 74 -4.85 4.55 7.38
CA ILE A 74 -6.30 4.39 7.24
C ILE A 74 -6.87 3.67 8.45
N LEU A 75 -8.19 3.76 8.64
CA LEU A 75 -8.96 2.99 9.60
C LEU A 75 -9.80 1.93 8.88
N ALA A 76 -9.51 0.65 9.12
CA ALA A 76 -10.35 -0.46 8.71
C ALA A 76 -11.34 -0.79 9.84
N ALA A 77 -12.61 -0.41 9.66
CA ALA A 77 -13.69 -0.76 10.56
C ALA A 77 -14.26 -2.14 10.15
N THR A 78 -13.82 -3.20 10.83
CA THR A 78 -14.23 -4.58 10.53
C THR A 78 -15.61 -4.89 11.10
N LYS A 79 -16.24 -5.97 10.64
CA LYS A 79 -17.64 -6.35 11.00
C LYS A 79 -18.64 -5.23 10.74
N ALA A 80 -18.46 -4.51 9.65
CA ALA A 80 -19.30 -3.36 9.32
C ALA A 80 -20.77 -3.73 9.07
N ASP A 81 -21.03 -4.98 8.69
CA ASP A 81 -22.37 -5.56 8.54
C ASP A 81 -23.13 -5.68 9.86
N GLU A 82 -22.43 -5.82 10.98
CA GLU A 82 -23.03 -5.87 12.33
C GLU A 82 -23.12 -4.48 12.98
N ALA A 83 -22.41 -3.48 12.46
CA ALA A 83 -22.28 -2.17 13.06
C ALA A 83 -23.44 -1.23 12.69
N HIS A 84 -23.91 -0.46 13.67
CA HIS A 84 -24.89 0.58 13.42
C HIS A 84 -24.20 1.81 12.75
N THR A 85 -24.85 2.45 11.79
CA THR A 85 -24.30 3.61 11.05
C THR A 85 -23.85 4.75 11.95
N THR A 86 -24.53 4.97 13.09
CA THR A 86 -24.12 5.97 14.10
C THR A 86 -22.79 5.60 14.76
N HIS A 87 -22.46 4.32 14.87
CA HIS A 87 -21.20 3.87 15.45
C HIS A 87 -20.05 4.12 14.48
N LEU A 88 -20.22 3.80 13.21
CA LEU A 88 -19.25 4.10 12.15
C LEU A 88 -18.97 5.62 12.07
N ALA A 89 -20.02 6.46 12.20
CA ALA A 89 -19.85 7.91 12.23
C ALA A 89 -19.04 8.38 13.45
N ARG A 90 -19.22 7.75 14.62
CA ARG A 90 -18.40 8.04 15.82
C ARG A 90 -16.94 7.62 15.64
N LEU A 91 -16.68 6.45 15.04
CA LEU A 91 -15.33 6.01 14.73
C LEU A 91 -14.63 6.99 13.76
N ALA A 92 -15.33 7.42 12.72
CA ALA A 92 -14.80 8.41 11.76
C ALA A 92 -14.46 9.74 12.45
N LEU A 93 -15.31 10.19 13.38
CA LEU A 93 -15.07 11.42 14.15
C LEU A 93 -13.89 11.26 15.12
N ALA A 94 -13.80 10.13 15.82
CA ALA A 94 -12.73 9.85 16.79
C ALA A 94 -11.36 9.71 16.10
N MET A 95 -11.34 9.17 14.89
CA MET A 95 -10.14 8.99 14.08
C MET A 95 -10.06 10.01 12.94
N GLN A 96 -10.55 11.22 13.18
CA GLN A 96 -10.53 12.30 12.17
C GLN A 96 -9.13 12.47 11.54
N GLY A 97 -9.12 12.74 10.24
CA GLY A 97 -7.89 12.81 9.44
C GLY A 97 -7.46 11.48 8.84
N LEU A 98 -8.14 10.37 9.16
CA LEU A 98 -7.95 9.08 8.50
C LEU A 98 -9.18 8.72 7.66
N ASP A 99 -8.94 8.11 6.51
CA ASP A 99 -10.01 7.50 5.71
C ASP A 99 -10.53 6.26 6.44
N LEU A 100 -11.85 6.22 6.71
CA LEU A 100 -12.51 5.05 7.26
C LEU A 100 -13.00 4.15 6.14
N ILE A 101 -12.53 2.91 6.15
CA ILE A 101 -12.98 1.85 5.25
C ILE A 101 -13.82 0.86 6.06
N ALA A 102 -15.12 0.83 5.80
CA ALA A 102 -16.02 -0.15 6.39
C ALA A 102 -15.83 -1.50 5.67
N VAL A 103 -15.48 -2.55 6.41
CA VAL A 103 -15.11 -3.86 5.88
C VAL A 103 -15.98 -4.95 6.49
N SER A 104 -16.56 -5.78 5.65
CA SER A 104 -17.21 -7.04 6.04
C SER A 104 -16.69 -8.19 5.18
N ILE A 105 -16.38 -9.31 5.80
CA ILE A 105 -16.03 -10.55 5.09
C ILE A 105 -17.21 -11.15 4.31
N LEU A 106 -18.42 -10.64 4.52
CA LEU A 106 -19.64 -11.04 3.81
C LEU A 106 -19.92 -10.15 2.60
N ASP A 107 -19.13 -9.12 2.37
CA ASP A 107 -19.24 -8.14 1.28
C ASP A 107 -17.91 -8.03 0.54
N ASP A 108 -17.79 -8.76 -0.58
CA ASP A 108 -16.58 -8.79 -1.41
C ASP A 108 -16.19 -7.39 -1.90
N ASP A 109 -17.18 -6.55 -2.25
CA ASP A 109 -16.91 -5.17 -2.68
C ASP A 109 -16.25 -4.34 -1.57
N SER A 110 -16.59 -4.59 -0.30
CA SER A 110 -15.95 -3.91 0.83
C SER A 110 -14.50 -4.35 1.01
N VAL A 111 -14.23 -5.63 0.77
CA VAL A 111 -12.87 -6.20 0.82
C VAL A 111 -12.02 -5.64 -0.32
N ASP A 112 -12.57 -5.49 -1.52
CA ASP A 112 -11.87 -4.90 -2.65
C ASP A 112 -11.58 -3.40 -2.42
N ARG A 113 -12.54 -2.63 -1.90
CA ARG A 113 -12.30 -1.24 -1.47
C ARG A 113 -11.19 -1.14 -0.42
N PHE A 114 -11.12 -2.09 0.51
CA PHE A 114 -10.05 -2.16 1.49
C PHE A 114 -8.69 -2.45 0.83
N ARG A 115 -8.61 -3.41 -0.10
CA ARG A 115 -7.38 -3.69 -0.86
C ARG A 115 -6.90 -2.46 -1.63
N ASP A 116 -7.82 -1.75 -2.29
CA ASP A 116 -7.50 -0.50 -2.99
C ASP A 116 -6.97 0.59 -2.04
N ALA A 117 -7.55 0.68 -0.84
CA ALA A 117 -7.08 1.63 0.16
C ALA A 117 -5.67 1.26 0.68
N VAL A 118 -5.40 -0.02 0.90
CA VAL A 118 -4.05 -0.51 1.27
C VAL A 118 -3.06 -0.23 0.14
N TRP A 119 -3.43 -0.45 -1.12
CA TRP A 119 -2.58 -0.11 -2.27
C TRP A 119 -2.21 1.38 -2.26
N ARG A 120 -3.19 2.27 -2.09
CA ARG A 120 -2.93 3.72 -2.03
C ARG A 120 -2.00 4.13 -0.89
N LEU A 121 -2.00 3.40 0.24
CA LEU A 121 -1.06 3.65 1.35
C LEU A 121 0.39 3.44 0.97
N THR A 122 0.69 2.53 0.04
CA THR A 122 2.07 2.30 -0.40
C THR A 122 2.65 3.50 -1.14
N GLY A 123 1.80 4.33 -1.72
CA GLY A 123 2.22 5.45 -2.58
C GLY A 123 2.93 5.00 -3.85
N LEU A 124 2.93 3.72 -4.17
CA LEU A 124 3.58 3.17 -5.36
C LEU A 124 2.69 3.29 -6.60
N VAL A 125 3.32 3.22 -7.74
CA VAL A 125 2.73 3.21 -9.08
C VAL A 125 2.82 1.80 -9.64
N ARG A 126 1.72 1.23 -10.11
CA ARG A 126 1.72 -0.06 -10.81
C ARG A 126 1.98 0.16 -12.29
N VAL A 127 2.97 -0.58 -12.80
CA VAL A 127 3.23 -0.68 -14.23
C VAL A 127 3.23 -2.15 -14.62
N PHE A 128 3.19 -2.45 -15.90
CA PHE A 128 3.30 -3.80 -16.42
C PHE A 128 4.57 -3.94 -17.26
N THR A 129 5.32 -5.01 -17.04
CA THR A 129 6.44 -5.35 -17.90
C THR A 129 6.05 -6.46 -18.86
N ARG A 130 6.53 -6.37 -20.09
CA ARG A 130 6.26 -7.36 -21.13
C ARG A 130 7.55 -7.75 -21.83
N ARG A 131 7.72 -9.04 -22.10
CA ARG A 131 8.85 -9.55 -22.90
C ARG A 131 8.63 -9.27 -24.38
N PRO A 132 9.68 -8.97 -25.16
CA PRO A 132 9.57 -8.79 -26.59
C PRO A 132 8.86 -9.97 -27.28
N GLY A 133 7.78 -9.66 -28.02
CA GLY A 133 6.98 -10.66 -28.72
C GLY A 133 6.00 -11.46 -27.87
N SER A 134 5.91 -11.23 -26.56
CA SER A 134 4.89 -11.81 -25.67
C SER A 134 3.66 -10.91 -25.58
N GLN A 135 2.53 -11.51 -25.22
CA GLN A 135 1.32 -10.79 -24.79
C GLN A 135 1.11 -10.89 -23.26
N GLU A 136 1.98 -11.60 -22.57
CA GLU A 136 1.93 -11.72 -21.12
C GLU A 136 2.49 -10.44 -20.49
N GLU A 137 1.75 -9.90 -19.53
CA GLU A 137 2.06 -8.68 -18.81
C GLU A 137 2.25 -9.01 -17.34
N ASP A 138 3.44 -8.73 -16.82
CA ASP A 138 3.78 -8.96 -15.43
C ASP A 138 3.65 -7.65 -14.65
N PRO A 139 2.73 -7.54 -13.67
CA PRO A 139 2.57 -6.33 -12.87
C PRO A 139 3.76 -6.11 -11.94
N MET A 140 4.17 -4.86 -11.82
CA MET A 140 5.29 -4.42 -11.00
C MET A 140 4.94 -3.09 -10.31
N ALA A 141 5.41 -2.90 -9.09
CA ALA A 141 5.33 -1.64 -8.38
C ALA A 141 6.64 -0.85 -8.51
N VAL A 142 6.53 0.43 -8.76
CA VAL A 142 7.66 1.36 -8.81
C VAL A 142 7.36 2.63 -8.02
N ALA A 143 8.38 3.37 -7.64
CA ALA A 143 8.19 4.65 -6.96
C ALA A 143 7.55 5.69 -7.90
N PRO A 144 6.77 6.64 -7.38
CA PRO A 144 6.28 7.76 -8.17
C PRO A 144 7.43 8.53 -8.83
N GLY A 145 7.29 8.81 -10.11
CA GLY A 145 8.35 9.48 -10.89
C GLY A 145 9.48 8.56 -11.36
N ALA A 146 9.35 7.24 -11.18
CA ALA A 146 10.29 6.26 -11.71
C ALA A 146 10.40 6.39 -13.22
N THR A 147 11.61 6.14 -13.72
CA THR A 147 11.95 6.17 -15.15
C THR A 147 12.04 4.76 -15.73
N ILE A 148 12.14 4.66 -17.05
CA ILE A 148 12.42 3.37 -17.72
C ILE A 148 13.74 2.76 -17.19
N ALA A 149 14.74 3.55 -16.83
CA ALA A 149 15.97 3.03 -16.24
C ALA A 149 15.74 2.42 -14.83
N ASP A 150 14.83 2.99 -14.07
CA ASP A 150 14.46 2.46 -12.74
C ASP A 150 13.66 1.17 -12.88
N VAL A 151 12.68 1.12 -13.79
CA VAL A 151 11.96 -0.12 -14.12
C VAL A 151 12.92 -1.23 -14.56
N ALA A 152 13.90 -0.91 -15.43
CA ALA A 152 14.89 -1.88 -15.87
C ALA A 152 15.75 -2.41 -14.71
N ALA A 153 16.08 -1.57 -13.74
CA ALA A 153 16.84 -1.94 -12.55
C ALA A 153 16.06 -2.90 -11.62
N GLU A 154 14.74 -2.68 -11.49
CA GLU A 154 13.86 -3.55 -10.70
C GLU A 154 13.64 -4.91 -11.36
N VAL A 155 13.58 -4.98 -12.70
CA VAL A 155 13.48 -6.26 -13.43
C VAL A 155 14.77 -7.06 -13.27
N HIS A 156 15.94 -6.45 -13.48
CA HIS A 156 17.24 -7.07 -13.27
C HIS A 156 18.35 -6.02 -13.20
N ALA A 157 19.24 -6.14 -12.22
CA ALA A 157 20.32 -5.17 -12.00
C ALA A 157 21.21 -4.92 -13.24
N GLU A 158 21.45 -5.93 -14.07
CA GLU A 158 22.24 -5.79 -15.31
C GLU A 158 21.51 -4.97 -16.38
N LEU A 159 20.15 -5.03 -16.41
CA LEU A 159 19.34 -4.25 -17.35
C LEU A 159 19.44 -2.76 -17.09
N ARG A 160 19.71 -2.36 -15.86
CA ARG A 160 19.95 -0.94 -15.54
C ARG A 160 21.04 -0.30 -16.40
N MET A 161 22.08 -1.05 -16.73
CA MET A 161 23.23 -0.55 -17.52
C MET A 161 23.06 -0.77 -19.02
N SER A 162 22.45 -1.88 -19.43
CA SER A 162 22.29 -2.25 -20.84
C SER A 162 21.04 -1.68 -21.50
N CYS A 163 19.98 -1.35 -20.71
CA CYS A 163 18.73 -0.82 -21.22
C CYS A 163 18.97 0.50 -22.00
N ARG A 164 18.49 0.58 -23.22
CA ARG A 164 18.58 1.75 -24.10
C ARG A 164 17.30 2.58 -24.10
N GLY A 165 16.18 1.97 -23.70
CA GLY A 165 14.85 2.56 -23.70
C GLY A 165 13.78 1.49 -23.64
N ALA A 166 12.58 1.83 -24.04
CA ALA A 166 11.46 0.89 -24.08
C ALA A 166 10.45 1.25 -25.15
N ASN A 167 9.71 0.27 -25.63
CA ASN A 167 8.41 0.51 -26.25
C ASN A 167 7.36 0.60 -25.14
N ILE A 168 6.48 1.59 -25.19
CA ILE A 168 5.51 1.85 -24.14
C ILE A 168 4.08 1.96 -24.71
N TRP A 169 3.13 1.36 -23.99
CA TRP A 169 1.70 1.48 -24.20
C TRP A 169 1.07 1.92 -22.88
N GLY A 170 0.19 2.89 -22.93
CA GLY A 170 -0.46 3.36 -21.72
C GLY A 170 -0.58 4.87 -21.64
N PRO A 171 -0.92 5.41 -20.47
CA PRO A 171 -1.24 6.82 -20.33
C PRO A 171 -0.05 7.77 -20.54
N SER A 172 1.20 7.34 -20.32
CA SER A 172 2.37 8.19 -20.58
C SER A 172 2.79 8.22 -22.04
N ALA A 173 2.31 7.27 -22.86
CA ALA A 173 2.60 7.21 -24.29
C ALA A 173 1.70 8.16 -25.09
N ARG A 174 2.25 8.81 -26.10
CA ARG A 174 1.47 9.62 -27.07
C ARG A 174 0.69 8.75 -28.04
N PHE A 175 1.18 7.55 -28.33
CA PHE A 175 0.56 6.52 -29.16
C PHE A 175 1.04 5.13 -28.73
N PRO A 176 0.24 4.08 -28.96
CA PRO A 176 0.61 2.71 -28.60
C PRO A 176 1.93 2.26 -29.22
N GLY A 177 2.82 1.67 -28.43
CA GLY A 177 4.13 1.20 -28.88
C GLY A 177 5.16 2.31 -29.13
N GLN A 178 4.97 3.48 -28.52
CA GLN A 178 5.94 4.56 -28.64
C GLN A 178 7.30 4.14 -28.10
N LEU A 179 8.35 4.34 -28.90
CA LEU A 179 9.74 4.21 -28.44
C LEU A 179 10.10 5.42 -27.57
N VAL A 180 10.58 5.15 -26.35
CA VAL A 180 11.01 6.17 -25.39
C VAL A 180 12.42 5.89 -24.87
N GLY A 181 13.10 6.95 -24.44
CA GLY A 181 14.42 6.85 -23.84
C GLY A 181 14.38 6.39 -22.37
N ARG A 182 15.56 6.19 -21.80
CA ARG A 182 15.76 5.73 -20.41
C ARG A 182 15.16 6.66 -19.35
N ASP A 183 15.13 7.97 -19.63
CA ASP A 183 14.70 9.00 -18.69
C ASP A 183 13.19 9.29 -18.77
N HIS A 184 12.45 8.52 -19.61
CA HIS A 184 11.01 8.65 -19.70
C HIS A 184 10.36 8.21 -18.37
N VAL A 185 9.57 9.09 -17.78
CA VAL A 185 8.84 8.82 -16.53
C VAL A 185 7.62 8.01 -16.84
N VAL A 186 7.47 6.89 -16.12
CA VAL A 186 6.32 6.00 -16.22
C VAL A 186 5.20 6.43 -15.29
N VAL A 187 3.97 6.07 -15.63
CA VAL A 187 2.78 6.33 -14.81
C VAL A 187 1.94 5.05 -14.64
N GLU A 188 0.93 5.14 -13.78
CA GLU A 188 0.01 4.01 -13.50
C GLU A 188 -0.55 3.42 -14.81
N ASP A 189 -0.56 2.08 -14.88
CA ASP A 189 -1.05 1.27 -15.99
C ASP A 189 -0.25 1.39 -17.31
N ASP A 190 0.96 1.92 -17.29
CA ASP A 190 1.86 1.80 -18.43
C ASP A 190 2.31 0.35 -18.63
N ILE A 191 2.33 -0.11 -19.88
CA ILE A 191 2.89 -1.40 -20.30
C ILE A 191 4.23 -1.13 -20.96
N ILE A 192 5.29 -1.81 -20.52
CA ILE A 192 6.68 -1.50 -20.82
C ILE A 192 7.37 -2.72 -21.41
N GLU A 193 7.88 -2.60 -22.62
CA GLU A 193 8.73 -3.59 -23.27
C GLU A 193 10.15 -3.02 -23.36
N LEU A 194 11.04 -3.49 -22.45
CA LEU A 194 12.41 -2.99 -22.35
C LEU A 194 13.24 -3.38 -23.58
N ILE A 195 14.11 -2.45 -24.00
CA ILE A 195 15.08 -2.63 -25.09
C ILE A 195 16.48 -2.55 -24.48
N ALA A 196 17.19 -3.69 -24.49
CA ALA A 196 18.55 -3.82 -23.97
C ALA A 196 19.62 -3.76 -25.09
#